data_24e3d6688f5259c0959b68e9b6f909d4
#
_entry.id   24e3d6688f5259c0959b68e9b6f909d4
#
_cell.length_a   1.000
_cell.length_b   1.000
_cell.length_c   1.000
_cell.angle_alpha   90.00
_cell.angle_beta   90.00
_cell.angle_gamma   90.00
#
_symmetry.space_group_name_H-M   'P 1'
#
loop_
_entity.id
_entity.type
_entity.pdbx_description
1 polymer ?
#
loop_
_entity_poly.entity_id
_entity_poly.type
_entity_poly.pdbx_seq_one_letter_code
_entity_poly.pdbx_strand_id
1 'polypeptide(L)'
;MTKVRLGNLYLAAAVAGVILCAVLMRAFYMPYSGFLRTVLYNILIFSWAVSVWWRILHAQTRRCLLGAAALMLFWLDIRLIRYDFAQTPEMLRRLWYAYYIPMLLIPTLALYTLFFLDRGQSAPLYKYRYMIFVFPVVLFSLVLTNDCHQLAFAFPPGQEVLGSPDYTYRFVYYLCLLWIFSCAVFTVVYLVRRCRIPHTKRILWLPLVPIFFATLYALLYKHILNVPWMHAIAGDMTVVQCLTFTASFEACIRCGLIQSNMGYATLFEVSMAKGLITDRAFVPVQCSMQAAPLREEQLRQALTGSVQLDATTQLHGHPIRKGYIFWQEDITELVALLEELRLTQEELHDIGDIIQAETAQKAQWLKLSEQNRLYDKIETVTARQLARIQEYLIALRATDDVDTTRRLLKHIVILGTYIKRRSNLVFVCDKAEDIDTTELRLSLFESAESLRLSDIRCAVQIADTAKISPASAVAIYDAFEAIIEATLPGLQEILFCAEHTAQGWGLRCSVQCTDAPAALPGLPQMQLERDEDGLLYFTMFPAEGGSL
;
A
#
# COMPACT_ATOMS: atom_id res chain seq x y z
N MET A 1 -19.43 27.76 30.09
CA MET A 1 -19.32 28.96 29.19
C MET A 1 -19.16 30.29 29.86
N THR A 2 -19.76 30.54 31.02
CA THR A 2 -19.71 31.84 31.75
C THR A 2 -18.34 32.20 32.35
N LYS A 3 -17.62 31.28 32.99
CA LYS A 3 -16.29 31.55 33.59
C LYS A 3 -15.21 31.93 32.56
N VAL A 4 -15.18 31.31 31.40
CA VAL A 4 -14.18 31.61 30.34
C VAL A 4 -14.46 32.98 29.71
N ARG A 5 -15.75 33.34 29.48
CA ARG A 5 -16.13 34.69 29.00
C ARG A 5 -15.76 35.76 29.98
N LEU A 6 -15.96 35.51 31.27
CA LEU A 6 -15.61 36.46 32.37
C LEU A 6 -14.09 36.68 32.43
N GLY A 7 -13.27 35.63 32.36
CA GLY A 7 -11.80 35.74 32.34
C GLY A 7 -11.27 36.54 31.15
N ASN A 8 -11.85 36.36 29.96
CA ASN A 8 -11.47 37.13 28.77
C ASN A 8 -11.86 38.61 28.90
N LEU A 9 -12.98 38.92 29.57
CA LEU A 9 -13.44 40.28 29.80
C LEU A 9 -12.48 41.01 30.81
N TYR A 10 -12.08 40.33 31.87
CA TYR A 10 -11.11 40.89 32.82
C TYR A 10 -9.74 41.16 32.16
N LEU A 11 -9.26 40.26 31.31
CA LEU A 11 -8.01 40.47 30.59
C LEU A 11 -8.11 41.67 29.64
N ALA A 12 -9.20 41.78 28.87
CA ALA A 12 -9.45 42.92 27.98
C ALA A 12 -9.53 44.24 28.76
N ALA A 13 -10.22 44.25 29.91
CA ALA A 13 -10.31 45.42 30.78
C ALA A 13 -8.95 45.81 31.39
N ALA A 14 -8.12 44.83 31.78
CA ALA A 14 -6.77 45.09 32.28
C ALA A 14 -5.86 45.70 31.19
N VAL A 15 -5.88 45.17 29.97
CA VAL A 15 -5.15 45.71 28.83
C VAL A 15 -5.61 47.12 28.49
N ALA A 16 -6.92 47.36 28.44
CA ALA A 16 -7.48 48.69 28.21
C ALA A 16 -7.10 49.67 29.32
N GLY A 17 -7.09 49.23 30.59
CA GLY A 17 -6.65 50.00 31.72
C GLY A 17 -5.18 50.42 31.66
N VAL A 18 -4.28 49.53 31.25
CA VAL A 18 -2.84 49.83 31.05
C VAL A 18 -2.66 50.86 29.92
N ILE A 19 -3.36 50.70 28.79
CA ILE A 19 -3.30 51.65 27.69
C ILE A 19 -3.84 53.01 28.10
N LEU A 20 -4.98 53.06 28.81
CA LEU A 20 -5.58 54.27 29.30
C LEU A 20 -4.65 55.00 30.30
N CYS A 21 -4.04 54.27 31.22
CA CYS A 21 -3.08 54.80 32.17
C CYS A 21 -1.88 55.45 31.45
N ALA A 22 -1.32 54.76 30.44
CA ALA A 22 -0.21 55.29 29.65
C ALA A 22 -0.59 56.54 28.83
N VAL A 23 -1.82 56.60 28.30
CA VAL A 23 -2.36 57.78 27.59
C VAL A 23 -2.56 58.94 28.56
N LEU A 24 -3.13 58.72 29.75
CA LEU A 24 -3.32 59.76 30.77
C LEU A 24 -1.98 60.31 31.23
N MET A 25 -0.97 59.48 31.48
CA MET A 25 0.36 59.91 31.84
C MET A 25 0.98 60.87 30.81
N ARG A 26 0.68 60.63 29.52
CA ARG A 26 1.11 61.53 28.45
C ARG A 26 0.30 62.83 28.44
N ALA A 27 -1.02 62.75 28.57
CA ALA A 27 -1.91 63.89 28.51
C ALA A 27 -1.67 64.88 29.65
N PHE A 28 -1.31 64.39 30.86
CA PHE A 28 -1.03 65.22 32.03
C PHE A 28 0.45 65.62 32.19
N TYR A 29 1.30 65.42 31.17
CA TYR A 29 2.71 65.82 31.11
C TYR A 29 3.50 65.43 32.40
N MET A 30 3.24 64.25 32.96
CA MET A 30 3.93 63.79 34.16
C MET A 30 5.45 63.70 33.97
N PRO A 31 6.29 64.06 34.96
CA PRO A 31 7.73 63.89 34.89
C PRO A 31 8.05 62.39 34.68
N TYR A 32 9.07 62.15 33.84
CA TYR A 32 9.47 60.76 33.44
C TYR A 32 8.39 59.96 32.72
N SER A 33 7.34 60.61 32.20
CA SER A 33 6.21 59.92 31.54
C SER A 33 6.67 59.08 30.35
N GLY A 34 7.72 59.47 29.64
CA GLY A 34 8.31 58.70 28.53
C GLY A 34 8.81 57.33 28.98
N PHE A 35 9.63 57.33 30.01
CA PHE A 35 10.17 56.10 30.60
C PHE A 35 9.07 55.19 31.18
N LEU A 36 8.19 55.74 32.05
CA LEU A 36 7.16 54.96 32.70
C LEU A 36 6.18 54.32 31.71
N ARG A 37 5.76 55.01 30.67
CA ARG A 37 4.92 54.50 29.59
C ARG A 37 5.62 53.37 28.84
N THR A 38 6.90 53.49 28.52
CA THR A 38 7.65 52.44 27.82
C THR A 38 7.73 51.18 28.69
N VAL A 39 7.96 51.32 30.00
CA VAL A 39 7.94 50.20 30.94
C VAL A 39 6.57 49.51 30.94
N LEU A 40 5.47 50.27 30.98
CA LEU A 40 4.11 49.70 30.92
C LEU A 40 3.86 48.91 29.63
N TYR A 41 4.25 49.44 28.47
CA TYR A 41 4.10 48.75 27.20
C TYR A 41 5.02 47.54 27.08
N ASN A 42 6.25 47.62 27.61
CA ASN A 42 7.17 46.47 27.67
C ASN A 42 6.58 45.35 28.54
N ILE A 43 6.02 45.67 29.70
CA ILE A 43 5.31 44.67 30.57
C ILE A 43 4.15 44.03 29.80
N LEU A 44 3.37 44.84 29.07
CA LEU A 44 2.24 44.34 28.28
C LEU A 44 2.68 43.35 27.18
N ILE A 45 3.69 43.73 26.40
CA ILE A 45 4.20 42.88 25.30
C ILE A 45 4.90 41.64 25.87
N PHE A 46 5.67 41.77 26.96
CA PHE A 46 6.32 40.67 27.63
C PHE A 46 5.29 39.66 28.20
N SER A 47 4.23 40.17 28.85
CA SER A 47 3.15 39.31 29.34
C SER A 47 2.43 38.57 28.20
N TRP A 48 2.24 39.24 27.05
CA TRP A 48 1.73 38.62 25.87
C TRP A 48 2.68 37.51 25.32
N ALA A 49 3.98 37.76 25.28
CA ALA A 49 4.99 36.81 24.88
C ALA A 49 4.99 35.55 25.79
N VAL A 50 4.91 35.72 27.09
CA VAL A 50 4.75 34.62 28.05
C VAL A 50 3.46 33.84 27.78
N SER A 51 2.36 34.55 27.54
CA SER A 51 1.09 33.90 27.16
C SER A 51 1.22 33.08 25.86
N VAL A 52 1.88 33.59 24.84
CA VAL A 52 2.18 32.89 23.57
C VAL A 52 3.01 31.63 23.83
N TRP A 53 4.02 31.72 24.70
CA TRP A 53 4.86 30.56 25.06
C TRP A 53 4.04 29.39 25.59
N TRP A 54 3.04 29.63 26.41
CA TRP A 54 2.19 28.59 27.00
C TRP A 54 1.05 28.13 26.08
N ARG A 55 0.53 29.01 25.22
CA ARG A 55 -0.66 28.73 24.41
C ARG A 55 -0.36 28.09 23.07
N ILE A 56 0.80 28.37 22.46
CA ILE A 56 1.10 27.91 21.10
C ILE A 56 1.78 26.55 21.12
N LEU A 57 1.13 25.57 20.49
CA LEU A 57 1.61 24.19 20.45
C LEU A 57 2.76 24.00 19.46
N HIS A 58 2.63 24.57 18.25
CA HIS A 58 3.62 24.39 17.19
C HIS A 58 4.91 25.16 17.47
N ALA A 59 6.03 24.44 17.68
CA ALA A 59 7.29 25.02 18.13
C ALA A 59 7.84 26.12 17.20
N GLN A 60 7.75 25.95 15.88
CA GLN A 60 8.27 26.95 14.92
C GLN A 60 7.41 28.22 14.92
N THR A 61 6.09 28.09 14.90
CA THR A 61 5.16 29.21 15.00
C THR A 61 5.38 29.97 16.31
N ARG A 62 5.56 29.27 17.42
CA ARG A 62 5.89 29.86 18.72
C ARG A 62 7.19 30.66 18.67
N ARG A 63 8.26 30.14 18.06
CA ARG A 63 9.53 30.85 17.91
C ARG A 63 9.37 32.11 17.08
N CYS A 64 8.59 32.07 16.00
CA CYS A 64 8.33 33.25 15.17
C CYS A 64 7.59 34.35 15.94
N LEU A 65 6.54 34.01 16.68
CA LEU A 65 5.78 34.96 17.45
C LEU A 65 6.60 35.57 18.64
N LEU A 66 7.42 34.74 19.27
CA LEU A 66 8.36 35.22 20.30
C LEU A 66 9.44 36.13 19.70
N GLY A 67 9.93 35.81 18.49
CA GLY A 67 10.84 36.69 17.74
C GLY A 67 10.19 38.03 17.40
N ALA A 68 8.91 38.03 17.00
CA ALA A 68 8.16 39.27 16.79
C ALA A 68 7.99 40.07 18.08
N ALA A 69 7.68 39.39 19.22
CA ALA A 69 7.61 40.06 20.53
C ALA A 69 8.95 40.68 20.93
N ALA A 70 10.07 39.97 20.75
CA ALA A 70 11.40 40.47 21.04
C ALA A 70 11.75 41.71 20.19
N LEU A 71 11.37 41.68 18.89
CA LEU A 71 11.54 42.85 18.00
C LEU A 71 10.67 44.04 18.42
N MET A 72 9.46 43.81 18.92
CA MET A 72 8.59 44.87 19.46
C MET A 72 9.16 45.49 20.75
N LEU A 73 9.66 44.68 21.69
CA LEU A 73 10.37 45.15 22.87
C LEU A 73 11.60 45.99 22.48
N PHE A 74 12.43 45.47 21.59
CA PHE A 74 13.59 46.16 21.04
C PHE A 74 13.21 47.52 20.40
N TRP A 75 12.08 47.57 19.70
CA TRP A 75 11.61 48.84 19.09
C TRP A 75 11.21 49.87 20.12
N LEU A 76 10.51 49.46 21.16
CA LEU A 76 10.12 50.35 22.29
C LEU A 76 11.35 50.87 23.08
N ASP A 77 12.36 50.00 23.26
CA ASP A 77 13.59 50.35 23.95
C ASP A 77 14.46 51.32 23.15
N ILE A 78 14.63 51.09 21.84
CA ILE A 78 15.32 52.06 20.96
C ILE A 78 14.59 53.39 20.95
N ARG A 79 13.26 53.38 20.92
CA ARG A 79 12.45 54.57 21.02
C ARG A 79 12.72 55.34 22.33
N LEU A 80 12.74 54.64 23.45
CA LEU A 80 13.05 55.22 24.76
C LEU A 80 14.44 55.88 24.74
N ILE A 81 15.45 55.15 24.28
CA ILE A 81 16.83 55.63 24.21
C ILE A 81 16.91 56.88 23.35
N ARG A 82 16.20 56.88 22.20
CA ARG A 82 16.22 58.01 21.25
C ARG A 82 15.63 59.26 21.83
N TYR A 83 14.51 59.18 22.57
CA TYR A 83 13.80 60.38 23.03
C TYR A 83 14.24 60.84 24.42
N ASP A 84 14.70 59.96 25.31
CA ASP A 84 14.99 60.28 26.69
C ASP A 84 16.52 60.33 27.01
N PHE A 85 17.35 59.65 26.18
CA PHE A 85 18.78 59.49 26.49
C PHE A 85 19.73 60.01 25.37
N ALA A 86 19.30 60.02 24.11
CA ALA A 86 20.16 60.39 23.01
C ALA A 86 20.41 61.94 22.99
N GLN A 87 21.65 62.34 23.11
CA GLN A 87 22.04 63.75 23.12
C GLN A 87 22.75 64.18 21.85
N THR A 88 23.36 63.26 21.11
CA THR A 88 24.11 63.62 19.90
C THR A 88 23.25 63.40 18.64
N PRO A 89 23.36 64.29 17.62
CA PRO A 89 22.62 64.18 16.38
C PRO A 89 22.89 62.87 15.64
N GLU A 90 24.13 62.38 15.66
CA GLU A 90 24.48 61.10 15.05
C GLU A 90 23.79 59.91 15.74
N MET A 91 23.73 59.92 17.07
CA MET A 91 23.05 58.87 17.82
C MET A 91 21.54 58.87 17.53
N LEU A 92 20.92 60.05 17.46
CA LEU A 92 19.51 60.23 17.10
C LEU A 92 19.22 59.62 15.70
N ARG A 93 20.11 59.87 14.73
CA ARG A 93 19.98 59.36 13.35
C ARG A 93 20.19 57.87 13.26
N ARG A 94 21.22 57.32 13.92
CA ARG A 94 21.49 55.87 13.95
C ARG A 94 20.36 55.10 14.62
N LEU A 95 19.83 55.62 15.74
CA LEU A 95 18.67 55.03 16.42
C LEU A 95 17.42 55.08 15.53
N TRP A 96 17.24 56.12 14.73
CA TRP A 96 16.14 56.21 13.78
C TRP A 96 16.27 55.18 12.65
N TYR A 97 17.45 54.94 12.10
CA TYR A 97 17.69 53.87 11.14
C TYR A 97 17.43 52.49 11.75
N ALA A 98 17.77 52.30 13.04
CA ALA A 98 17.50 51.03 13.73
C ALA A 98 16.00 50.72 13.86
N TYR A 99 15.10 51.68 13.72
CA TYR A 99 13.64 51.42 13.69
C TYR A 99 13.23 50.56 12.50
N TYR A 100 14.02 50.56 11.42
CA TYR A 100 13.74 49.75 10.22
C TYR A 100 13.97 48.26 10.43
N ILE A 101 14.73 47.85 11.51
CA ILE A 101 14.89 46.43 11.87
C ILE A 101 13.53 45.83 12.22
N PRO A 102 12.83 46.24 13.28
CA PRO A 102 11.54 45.69 13.64
C PRO A 102 10.48 45.99 12.58
N MET A 103 10.51 47.16 11.94
CA MET A 103 9.54 47.55 10.93
C MET A 103 9.55 46.63 9.69
N LEU A 104 10.69 46.12 9.27
CA LEU A 104 10.82 45.18 8.15
C LEU A 104 10.68 43.71 8.59
N LEU A 105 11.26 43.35 9.76
CA LEU A 105 11.31 41.95 10.18
C LEU A 105 10.01 41.45 10.78
N ILE A 106 9.21 42.28 11.49
CA ILE A 106 7.94 41.82 12.06
C ILE A 106 6.96 41.35 10.98
N PRO A 107 6.66 42.12 9.90
CA PRO A 107 5.83 41.64 8.79
C PRO A 107 6.43 40.43 8.08
N THR A 108 7.75 40.35 7.97
CA THR A 108 8.43 39.20 7.38
C THR A 108 8.27 37.95 8.23
N LEU A 109 8.36 38.06 9.56
CA LEU A 109 8.08 36.94 10.48
C LEU A 109 6.61 36.52 10.44
N ALA A 110 5.67 37.47 10.29
CA ALA A 110 4.27 37.15 10.09
C ALA A 110 4.07 36.30 8.82
N LEU A 111 4.66 36.73 7.69
CA LEU A 111 4.65 35.99 6.44
C LEU A 111 5.35 34.63 6.58
N TYR A 112 6.50 34.57 7.26
CA TYR A 112 7.24 33.33 7.49
C TYR A 112 6.46 32.34 8.33
N THR A 113 5.63 32.80 9.27
CA THR A 113 4.75 31.94 10.08
C THR A 113 3.77 31.13 9.23
N LEU A 114 3.36 31.64 8.06
CA LEU A 114 2.43 30.95 7.16
C LEU A 114 2.98 29.63 6.62
N PHE A 115 4.31 29.50 6.49
CA PHE A 115 4.92 28.24 6.05
C PHE A 115 4.68 27.08 7.02
N PHE A 116 4.29 27.37 8.26
CA PHE A 116 4.10 26.37 9.32
C PHE A 116 2.63 26.14 9.67
N LEU A 117 1.72 27.01 9.27
CA LEU A 117 0.32 26.95 9.69
C LEU A 117 -0.41 25.66 9.29
N ASP A 118 0.03 25.03 8.20
CA ASP A 118 -0.69 23.92 7.56
C ASP A 118 0.11 22.59 7.58
N ARG A 119 1.25 22.58 8.28
CA ARG A 119 2.16 21.42 8.30
C ARG A 119 2.24 20.80 9.69
N GLY A 120 2.16 19.47 9.75
CA GLY A 120 2.43 18.73 10.99
C GLY A 120 3.88 18.92 11.45
N GLN A 121 4.17 18.66 12.73
CA GLN A 121 5.51 18.83 13.31
C GLN A 121 6.62 18.04 12.62
N SER A 122 6.27 16.95 11.94
CA SER A 122 7.19 16.02 11.24
C SER A 122 7.33 16.30 9.74
N ALA A 123 6.60 17.29 9.19
CA ALA A 123 6.66 17.54 7.75
C ALA A 123 8.00 18.16 7.33
N PRO A 124 8.63 17.72 6.21
CA PRO A 124 9.89 18.26 5.75
C PRO A 124 9.75 19.75 5.40
N LEU A 125 10.67 20.57 5.93
CA LEU A 125 10.66 22.00 5.74
C LEU A 125 11.30 22.37 4.39
N TYR A 126 10.74 23.37 3.72
CA TYR A 126 11.27 23.85 2.45
C TYR A 126 12.71 24.33 2.58
N LYS A 127 13.63 23.84 1.75
CA LYS A 127 15.08 24.08 1.86
C LYS A 127 15.43 25.58 1.82
N TYR A 128 14.73 26.36 1.01
CA TYR A 128 15.00 27.78 0.77
C TYR A 128 14.13 28.74 1.60
N ARG A 129 13.49 28.26 2.66
CA ARG A 129 12.56 29.08 3.48
C ARG A 129 13.17 30.34 4.06
N TYR A 130 14.49 30.35 4.31
CA TYR A 130 15.19 31.50 4.88
C TYR A 130 15.49 32.60 3.85
N MET A 131 15.35 32.34 2.57
CA MET A 131 15.57 33.35 1.52
C MET A 131 14.63 34.55 1.64
N ILE A 132 13.46 34.37 2.29
CA ILE A 132 12.51 35.46 2.54
C ILE A 132 13.12 36.58 3.40
N PHE A 133 14.13 36.29 4.21
CA PHE A 133 14.81 37.25 5.06
C PHE A 133 15.92 38.03 4.32
N VAL A 134 16.36 37.56 3.16
CA VAL A 134 17.44 38.21 2.40
C VAL A 134 17.02 39.64 1.97
N PHE A 135 15.81 39.76 1.44
CA PHE A 135 15.33 41.04 0.92
C PHE A 135 15.19 42.13 2.02
N PRO A 136 14.52 41.90 3.18
CA PRO A 136 14.46 42.86 4.26
C PRO A 136 15.82 43.16 4.89
N VAL A 137 16.77 42.21 4.93
CA VAL A 137 18.14 42.48 5.39
C VAL A 137 18.89 43.42 4.43
N VAL A 138 18.76 43.21 3.11
CA VAL A 138 19.34 44.12 2.11
C VAL A 138 18.73 45.51 2.23
N LEU A 139 17.39 45.62 2.37
CA LEU A 139 16.73 46.92 2.55
C LEU A 139 17.21 47.64 3.83
N PHE A 140 17.32 46.90 4.93
CA PHE A 140 17.84 47.46 6.18
C PHE A 140 19.31 47.92 6.02
N SER A 141 20.16 47.16 5.35
CA SER A 141 21.54 47.53 5.08
C SER A 141 21.61 48.81 4.27
N LEU A 142 20.74 48.98 3.26
CA LEU A 142 20.63 50.21 2.49
C LEU A 142 20.14 51.40 3.34
N VAL A 143 19.24 51.20 4.29
CA VAL A 143 18.81 52.26 5.21
C VAL A 143 19.94 52.62 6.18
N LEU A 144 20.68 51.64 6.70
CA LEU A 144 21.79 51.88 7.63
C LEU A 144 22.95 52.64 7.00
N THR A 145 23.22 52.38 5.70
CA THR A 145 24.27 53.04 4.94
C THR A 145 23.80 54.33 4.22
N ASN A 146 22.59 54.81 4.56
CA ASN A 146 21.97 55.97 3.90
C ASN A 146 22.86 57.21 3.91
N ASP A 147 23.67 57.40 4.93
CA ASP A 147 24.58 58.54 5.04
C ASP A 147 25.62 58.62 3.89
N CYS A 148 25.94 57.50 3.24
CA CYS A 148 26.87 57.42 2.14
C CYS A 148 26.22 57.74 0.79
N HIS A 149 24.93 57.41 0.58
CA HIS A 149 24.30 57.44 -0.75
C HIS A 149 22.97 58.20 -0.81
N GLN A 150 22.37 58.54 0.33
CA GLN A 150 21.09 59.25 0.47
C GLN A 150 19.93 58.65 -0.39
N LEU A 151 19.91 57.35 -0.61
CA LEU A 151 18.88 56.68 -1.42
C LEU A 151 17.58 56.40 -0.66
N ALA A 152 17.62 56.35 0.68
CA ALA A 152 16.44 56.20 1.49
C ALA A 152 15.86 57.55 1.93
N PHE A 153 16.73 58.42 2.41
CA PHE A 153 16.38 59.77 2.88
C PHE A 153 17.41 60.75 2.33
N ALA A 154 16.94 61.84 1.74
CA ALA A 154 17.82 62.94 1.32
C ALA A 154 17.66 64.14 2.29
N PHE A 155 18.79 64.59 2.81
CA PHE A 155 18.88 65.75 3.66
C PHE A 155 19.30 66.97 2.88
N PRO A 156 18.79 68.19 3.18
CA PRO A 156 19.23 69.42 2.57
C PRO A 156 20.73 69.67 2.83
N PRO A 157 21.47 70.22 1.85
CA PRO A 157 22.89 70.59 2.04
C PRO A 157 23.08 71.49 3.27
N GLY A 158 23.99 71.10 4.17
CA GLY A 158 24.28 71.88 5.39
C GLY A 158 23.39 71.57 6.57
N GLN A 159 22.34 70.73 6.42
CA GLN A 159 21.45 70.28 7.50
C GLN A 159 21.46 68.73 7.64
N GLU A 160 22.61 68.13 7.58
CA GLU A 160 22.77 66.68 7.67
C GLU A 160 22.43 66.11 9.08
N VAL A 161 21.93 66.98 9.95
CA VAL A 161 21.63 66.71 11.36
C VAL A 161 20.13 66.45 11.53
N LEU A 162 19.76 65.32 12.10
CA LEU A 162 18.39 65.00 12.46
C LEU A 162 17.89 65.92 13.61
N GLY A 163 17.14 66.88 13.26
CA GLY A 163 16.52 67.88 14.13
C GLY A 163 15.64 68.79 13.30
N SER A 164 15.89 68.84 11.99
CA SER A 164 15.08 69.56 11.02
C SER A 164 13.98 68.63 10.44
N PRO A 165 12.71 69.09 10.33
CA PRO A 165 11.64 68.37 9.68
C PRO A 165 11.81 68.22 8.15
N ASP A 166 12.89 68.70 7.56
CA ASP A 166 13.06 68.94 6.13
C ASP A 166 13.85 67.82 5.41
N TYR A 167 13.60 66.56 5.70
CA TYR A 167 14.12 65.47 4.87
C TYR A 167 13.08 64.99 3.83
N THR A 168 13.55 64.52 2.68
CA THR A 168 12.68 63.97 1.66
C THR A 168 12.87 62.45 1.53
N TYR A 169 11.75 61.76 1.35
CA TYR A 169 11.77 60.32 1.12
C TYR A 169 12.26 60.01 -0.28
N ARG A 170 13.14 58.98 -0.42
CA ARG A 170 13.70 58.52 -1.68
C ARG A 170 13.30 57.07 -1.98
N PHE A 171 13.81 56.54 -3.06
CA PHE A 171 13.43 55.25 -3.63
C PHE A 171 13.46 54.08 -2.65
N VAL A 172 14.51 53.93 -1.83
CA VAL A 172 14.65 52.82 -0.86
C VAL A 172 13.56 52.88 0.21
N TYR A 173 13.14 54.06 0.66
CA TYR A 173 12.01 54.18 1.59
C TYR A 173 10.71 53.60 0.99
N TYR A 174 10.42 53.93 -0.25
CA TYR A 174 9.22 53.38 -0.93
C TYR A 174 9.33 51.89 -1.16
N LEU A 175 10.52 51.33 -1.38
CA LEU A 175 10.75 49.89 -1.42
C LEU A 175 10.48 49.23 -0.06
N CYS A 176 10.88 49.85 1.05
CA CYS A 176 10.55 49.36 2.40
C CYS A 176 9.04 49.33 2.61
N LEU A 177 8.32 50.38 2.23
CA LEU A 177 6.85 50.42 2.33
C LEU A 177 6.20 49.35 1.45
N LEU A 178 6.68 49.21 0.20
CA LEU A 178 6.18 48.18 -0.74
C LEU A 178 6.37 46.77 -0.15
N TRP A 179 7.53 46.50 0.47
CA TRP A 179 7.80 45.23 1.12
C TRP A 179 6.81 44.94 2.29
N ILE A 180 6.63 45.91 3.20
CA ILE A 180 5.71 45.82 4.33
C ILE A 180 4.30 45.55 3.84
N PHE A 181 3.84 46.32 2.85
CA PHE A 181 2.53 46.18 2.25
C PHE A 181 2.35 44.84 1.56
N SER A 182 3.35 44.38 0.80
CA SER A 182 3.34 43.08 0.14
C SER A 182 3.26 41.94 1.14
N CYS A 183 4.03 42.00 2.24
CA CYS A 183 3.95 41.02 3.32
C CYS A 183 2.54 40.96 3.95
N ALA A 184 1.95 42.13 4.21
CA ALA A 184 0.62 42.23 4.79
C ALA A 184 -0.45 41.64 3.85
N VAL A 185 -0.45 42.06 2.57
CA VAL A 185 -1.41 41.56 1.56
C VAL A 185 -1.27 40.06 1.38
N PHE A 186 -0.03 39.57 1.24
CA PHE A 186 0.21 38.14 1.03
C PHE A 186 -0.24 37.31 2.23
N THR A 187 0.03 37.79 3.44
CA THR A 187 -0.43 37.16 4.69
C THR A 187 -1.95 37.07 4.72
N VAL A 188 -2.64 38.17 4.43
CA VAL A 188 -4.11 38.23 4.41
C VAL A 188 -4.69 37.29 3.36
N VAL A 189 -4.21 37.38 2.11
CA VAL A 189 -4.69 36.55 0.99
C VAL A 189 -4.47 35.07 1.30
N TYR A 190 -3.32 34.72 1.83
CA TYR A 190 -3.03 33.35 2.22
C TYR A 190 -3.99 32.83 3.31
N LEU A 191 -4.18 33.61 4.37
CA LEU A 191 -5.09 33.27 5.47
C LEU A 191 -6.53 33.09 4.98
N VAL A 192 -7.01 33.99 4.11
CA VAL A 192 -8.36 33.90 3.52
C VAL A 192 -8.51 32.64 2.66
N ARG A 193 -7.54 32.36 1.78
CA ARG A 193 -7.61 31.20 0.88
C ARG A 193 -7.49 29.86 1.60
N ARG A 194 -6.74 29.82 2.70
CA ARG A 194 -6.48 28.59 3.47
C ARG A 194 -7.50 28.32 4.56
N CYS A 195 -8.35 29.26 4.89
CA CYS A 195 -9.38 29.07 5.93
C CYS A 195 -10.44 28.07 5.46
N ARG A 196 -10.28 26.80 5.89
CA ARG A 196 -11.20 25.68 5.56
C ARG A 196 -12.36 25.55 6.56
N ILE A 197 -12.27 26.20 7.72
CA ILE A 197 -13.27 26.07 8.78
C ILE A 197 -14.43 27.03 8.50
N PRO A 198 -15.66 26.55 8.26
CA PRO A 198 -16.81 27.41 7.89
C PRO A 198 -17.13 28.49 8.91
N HIS A 199 -17.02 28.17 10.20
CA HIS A 199 -17.26 29.12 11.28
C HIS A 199 -16.20 30.22 11.34
N THR A 200 -14.94 29.91 11.07
CA THR A 200 -13.82 30.86 11.10
C THR A 200 -13.89 31.85 9.93
N LYS A 201 -14.51 31.48 8.80
CA LYS A 201 -14.71 32.41 7.68
C LYS A 201 -15.51 33.65 8.07
N ARG A 202 -16.48 33.54 8.97
CA ARG A 202 -17.29 34.69 9.46
C ARG A 202 -16.48 35.64 10.36
N ILE A 203 -15.41 35.16 10.99
CA ILE A 203 -14.60 35.90 11.98
C ILE A 203 -13.25 36.35 11.37
N LEU A 204 -12.97 35.97 10.12
CA LEU A 204 -11.70 36.25 9.43
C LEU A 204 -11.40 37.75 9.26
N TRP A 205 -12.40 38.60 9.33
CA TRP A 205 -12.25 40.06 9.31
C TRP A 205 -11.56 40.59 10.59
N LEU A 206 -11.62 39.87 11.71
CA LEU A 206 -11.11 40.34 13.00
C LEU A 206 -9.60 40.62 12.99
N PRO A 207 -8.69 39.78 12.44
CA PRO A 207 -7.27 40.12 12.27
C PRO A 207 -7.00 41.28 11.30
N LEU A 208 -7.93 41.56 10.37
CA LEU A 208 -7.80 42.62 9.38
C LEU A 208 -8.05 44.01 9.95
N VAL A 209 -8.91 44.09 10.98
CA VAL A 209 -9.27 45.37 11.63
C VAL A 209 -8.05 46.11 12.17
N PRO A 210 -7.16 45.49 12.97
CA PRO A 210 -5.97 46.18 13.47
C PRO A 210 -5.06 46.63 12.32
N ILE A 211 -4.88 45.82 11.28
CA ILE A 211 -4.04 46.15 10.11
C ILE A 211 -4.62 47.35 9.36
N PHE A 212 -5.94 47.36 9.14
CA PHE A 212 -6.63 48.50 8.51
C PHE A 212 -6.44 49.76 9.34
N PHE A 213 -6.65 49.71 10.67
CA PHE A 213 -6.44 50.86 11.52
C PHE A 213 -4.98 51.33 11.55
N ALA A 214 -4.00 50.42 11.52
CA ALA A 214 -2.58 50.76 11.43
C ALA A 214 -2.24 51.49 10.12
N THR A 215 -2.81 51.02 9.02
CA THR A 215 -2.59 51.67 7.72
C THR A 215 -3.22 53.06 7.67
N LEU A 216 -4.48 53.15 8.12
CA LEU A 216 -5.20 54.43 8.22
C LEU A 216 -4.46 55.41 9.13
N TYR A 217 -4.00 54.95 10.30
CA TYR A 217 -3.24 55.73 11.22
C TYR A 217 -1.91 56.24 10.60
N ALA A 218 -1.17 55.36 9.88
CA ALA A 218 0.06 55.75 9.22
C ALA A 218 -0.17 56.84 8.14
N LEU A 219 -1.28 56.78 7.39
CA LEU A 219 -1.66 57.80 6.41
C LEU A 219 -2.04 59.14 7.06
N LEU A 220 -2.76 59.07 8.19
CA LEU A 220 -3.25 60.26 8.88
C LEU A 220 -2.24 60.82 9.92
N TYR A 221 -1.08 60.19 10.09
CA TYR A 221 -0.14 60.50 11.16
C TYR A 221 0.30 61.98 11.19
N LYS A 222 0.59 62.58 10.02
CA LYS A 222 0.92 64.03 9.93
C LYS A 222 -0.23 64.91 10.40
N HIS A 223 -1.48 64.55 10.11
CA HIS A 223 -2.66 65.32 10.57
C HIS A 223 -2.89 65.11 12.09
N ILE A 224 -2.66 63.91 12.62
CA ILE A 224 -2.76 63.59 14.04
C ILE A 224 -1.75 64.43 14.86
N LEU A 225 -0.53 64.61 14.35
CA LEU A 225 0.50 65.43 15.02
C LEU A 225 0.12 66.88 15.09
N ASN A 226 -0.65 67.41 14.13
CA ASN A 226 -1.05 68.81 14.10
C ASN A 226 -2.22 69.15 15.06
N VAL A 227 -2.91 68.11 15.59
CA VAL A 227 -4.06 68.30 16.51
C VAL A 227 -3.60 67.95 17.93
N PRO A 228 -3.54 68.92 18.89
CA PRO A 228 -2.93 68.71 20.20
C PRO A 228 -3.52 67.53 21.00
N TRP A 229 -4.83 67.40 21.04
CA TRP A 229 -5.47 66.28 21.76
C TRP A 229 -5.25 64.92 21.08
N MET A 230 -5.23 64.85 19.74
CA MET A 230 -4.89 63.63 18.99
C MET A 230 -3.42 63.27 19.17
N HIS A 231 -2.54 64.26 19.19
CA HIS A 231 -1.12 64.07 19.48
C HIS A 231 -0.92 63.48 20.89
N ALA A 232 -1.65 63.99 21.88
CA ALA A 232 -1.58 63.48 23.24
C ALA A 232 -2.01 62.00 23.34
N ILE A 233 -3.03 61.58 22.63
CA ILE A 233 -3.55 60.20 22.65
C ILE A 233 -2.73 59.25 21.76
N ALA A 234 -2.50 59.66 20.52
CA ALA A 234 -2.01 58.77 19.46
C ALA A 234 -0.73 59.28 18.74
N GLY A 235 0.01 60.24 19.35
CA GLY A 235 1.21 60.80 18.71
C GLY A 235 2.45 59.91 18.72
N ASP A 236 2.33 58.65 19.12
CA ASP A 236 3.47 57.73 19.20
C ASP A 236 3.32 56.57 18.22
N MET A 237 3.89 56.72 17.04
CA MET A 237 3.81 55.77 15.95
C MET A 237 4.33 54.40 16.34
N THR A 238 5.43 54.30 17.08
CA THR A 238 6.05 53.04 17.48
C THR A 238 5.11 52.24 18.39
N VAL A 239 4.51 52.89 19.39
CA VAL A 239 3.58 52.24 20.30
C VAL A 239 2.35 51.76 19.57
N VAL A 240 1.75 52.60 18.73
CA VAL A 240 0.54 52.20 17.96
C VAL A 240 0.83 51.02 17.06
N GLN A 241 1.97 51.00 16.38
CA GLN A 241 2.35 49.86 15.54
C GLN A 241 2.58 48.57 16.34
N CYS A 242 3.29 48.64 17.46
CA CYS A 242 3.49 47.46 18.33
C CYS A 242 2.17 46.90 18.88
N LEU A 243 1.27 47.76 19.34
CA LEU A 243 -0.06 47.36 19.82
C LEU A 243 -0.90 46.74 18.70
N THR A 244 -0.82 47.29 17.51
CA THR A 244 -1.55 46.78 16.33
C THR A 244 -1.04 45.40 15.89
N PHE A 245 0.28 45.21 15.85
CA PHE A 245 0.85 43.89 15.56
C PHE A 245 0.44 42.85 16.61
N THR A 246 0.52 43.21 17.88
CA THR A 246 0.09 42.35 18.99
C THR A 246 -1.40 41.99 18.86
N ALA A 247 -2.28 42.99 18.59
CA ALA A 247 -3.69 42.79 18.38
C ALA A 247 -3.99 41.88 17.16
N SER A 248 -3.26 42.04 16.05
CA SER A 248 -3.40 41.23 14.86
C SER A 248 -3.00 39.78 15.11
N PHE A 249 -1.87 39.54 15.77
CA PHE A 249 -1.43 38.19 16.11
C PHE A 249 -2.40 37.53 17.12
N GLU A 250 -2.85 38.26 18.12
CA GLU A 250 -3.82 37.76 19.13
C GLU A 250 -5.17 37.43 18.45
N ALA A 251 -5.62 38.26 17.50
CA ALA A 251 -6.82 37.97 16.70
C ALA A 251 -6.65 36.68 15.88
N CYS A 252 -5.50 36.46 15.24
CA CYS A 252 -5.19 35.22 14.52
C CYS A 252 -5.22 33.98 15.46
N ILE A 253 -4.71 34.10 16.67
CA ILE A 253 -4.75 33.03 17.69
C ILE A 253 -6.19 32.75 18.10
N ARG A 254 -6.98 33.79 18.40
CA ARG A 254 -8.39 33.63 18.85
C ARG A 254 -9.33 33.14 17.78
N CYS A 255 -9.08 33.48 16.52
CA CYS A 255 -9.83 32.96 15.39
C CYS A 255 -9.46 31.51 15.03
N GLY A 256 -8.48 30.90 15.70
CA GLY A 256 -8.03 29.53 15.40
C GLY A 256 -7.18 29.43 14.14
N LEU A 257 -6.76 30.53 13.53
CA LEU A 257 -5.83 30.54 12.41
C LEU A 257 -4.43 30.07 12.82
N ILE A 258 -4.04 30.40 14.04
CA ILE A 258 -2.84 29.88 14.70
C ILE A 258 -3.27 28.85 15.75
N GLN A 259 -2.79 27.63 15.62
CA GLN A 259 -3.12 26.53 16.52
C GLN A 259 -2.64 26.84 17.95
N SER A 260 -3.59 26.90 18.86
CA SER A 260 -3.34 27.14 20.28
C SER A 260 -4.04 26.09 21.14
N ASN A 261 -3.59 25.92 22.39
CA ASN A 261 -4.23 25.02 23.34
C ASN A 261 -5.43 25.67 24.06
N MET A 262 -5.92 26.78 23.56
CA MET A 262 -7.10 27.44 24.14
C MET A 262 -8.38 26.72 23.76
N GLY A 263 -9.23 26.43 24.75
CA GLY A 263 -10.53 25.79 24.51
C GLY A 263 -10.51 24.26 24.42
N TYR A 264 -9.35 23.62 24.57
CA TYR A 264 -9.30 22.15 24.56
C TYR A 264 -10.16 21.51 25.65
N ALA A 265 -10.22 22.11 26.84
CA ALA A 265 -11.07 21.62 27.92
C ALA A 265 -12.55 21.56 27.48
N THR A 266 -13.03 22.65 26.89
CA THR A 266 -14.42 22.75 26.38
C THR A 266 -14.65 21.84 25.16
N LEU A 267 -13.65 21.76 24.29
CA LEU A 267 -13.73 20.85 23.14
C LEU A 267 -13.74 19.39 23.58
N PHE A 268 -12.95 19.05 24.59
CA PHE A 268 -12.92 17.70 25.15
C PHE A 268 -14.25 17.34 25.83
N GLU A 269 -14.83 18.25 26.59
CA GLU A 269 -16.17 18.06 27.21
C GLU A 269 -17.27 17.80 26.18
N VAL A 270 -17.26 18.54 25.06
CA VAL A 270 -18.29 18.46 24.00
C VAL A 270 -17.95 17.40 22.96
N SER A 271 -16.74 16.83 22.99
CA SER A 271 -16.33 15.83 22.00
C SER A 271 -17.19 14.57 22.10
N MET A 272 -17.47 13.95 20.96
CA MET A 272 -18.14 12.64 20.88
C MET A 272 -17.24 11.50 21.37
N ALA A 273 -15.94 11.74 21.56
CA ALA A 273 -15.04 10.76 22.14
C ALA A 273 -15.40 10.57 23.62
N LYS A 274 -15.75 9.36 24.01
CA LYS A 274 -16.03 8.98 25.41
C LYS A 274 -14.72 8.93 26.20
N GLY A 275 -14.12 10.10 26.47
CA GLY A 275 -12.77 10.24 27.03
C GLY A 275 -12.76 10.75 28.47
N LEU A 276 -11.76 10.31 29.23
CA LEU A 276 -11.49 10.70 30.61
C LEU A 276 -9.99 11.00 30.77
N ILE A 277 -9.67 12.15 31.35
CA ILE A 277 -8.29 12.49 31.73
C ILE A 277 -8.23 12.53 33.27
N THR A 278 -7.28 11.79 33.82
CA THR A 278 -7.05 11.72 35.29
C THR A 278 -5.67 12.22 35.65
N ASP A 279 -5.50 12.58 36.90
CA ASP A 279 -4.18 12.78 37.50
C ASP A 279 -3.49 11.43 37.81
N ARG A 280 -2.33 11.48 38.45
CA ARG A 280 -1.59 10.27 38.87
C ARG A 280 -2.31 9.44 39.93
N ALA A 281 -3.25 10.06 40.68
CA ALA A 281 -4.07 9.40 41.71
C ALA A 281 -5.41 8.89 41.13
N PHE A 282 -5.56 8.84 39.78
CA PHE A 282 -6.80 8.47 39.09
C PHE A 282 -8.00 9.39 39.37
N VAL A 283 -7.77 10.56 39.94
CA VAL A 283 -8.85 11.54 40.13
C VAL A 283 -9.17 12.20 38.79
N PRO A 284 -10.46 12.22 38.35
CA PRO A 284 -10.86 12.84 37.10
C PRO A 284 -10.54 14.34 37.08
N VAL A 285 -9.74 14.78 36.11
CA VAL A 285 -9.40 16.17 35.83
C VAL A 285 -10.31 16.75 34.76
N GLN A 286 -10.58 15.97 33.72
CA GLN A 286 -11.50 16.31 32.64
C GLN A 286 -12.24 15.06 32.17
N CYS A 287 -13.53 15.20 31.90
CA CYS A 287 -14.39 14.13 31.43
C CYS A 287 -15.23 14.66 30.25
N SER A 288 -15.38 13.85 29.18
CA SER A 288 -16.34 14.17 28.13
C SER A 288 -17.77 13.89 28.61
N MET A 289 -18.76 14.61 28.06
CA MET A 289 -20.17 14.45 28.44
C MET A 289 -20.71 13.02 28.19
N GLN A 290 -20.10 12.29 27.29
CA GLN A 290 -20.54 10.95 26.91
C GLN A 290 -19.75 9.81 27.58
N ALA A 291 -18.75 10.13 28.39
CA ALA A 291 -17.97 9.12 29.10
C ALA A 291 -18.80 8.49 30.23
N ALA A 292 -18.92 7.17 30.22
CA ALA A 292 -19.52 6.44 31.32
C ALA A 292 -18.63 6.54 32.60
N PRO A 293 -19.21 6.50 33.82
CA PRO A 293 -18.44 6.46 35.04
C PRO A 293 -17.62 5.16 35.09
N LEU A 294 -16.32 5.27 35.31
CA LEU A 294 -15.38 4.16 35.35
C LEU A 294 -14.88 3.93 36.78
N ARG A 295 -14.67 2.66 37.12
CA ARG A 295 -14.08 2.28 38.43
C ARG A 295 -12.55 2.34 38.32
N GLU A 296 -11.89 2.66 39.45
CA GLU A 296 -10.42 2.78 39.49
C GLU A 296 -9.71 1.49 39.05
N GLU A 297 -10.28 0.31 39.38
CA GLU A 297 -9.73 -0.98 38.97
C GLU A 297 -9.69 -1.14 37.44
N GLN A 298 -10.75 -0.72 36.75
CA GLN A 298 -10.84 -0.73 35.29
C GLN A 298 -9.82 0.23 34.66
N LEU A 299 -9.61 1.40 35.28
CA LEU A 299 -8.61 2.37 34.84
C LEU A 299 -7.18 1.82 34.98
N ARG A 300 -6.89 1.13 36.08
CA ARG A 300 -5.58 0.48 36.29
C ARG A 300 -5.32 -0.64 35.28
N GLN A 301 -6.30 -1.48 35.02
CA GLN A 301 -6.21 -2.55 34.04
C GLN A 301 -6.03 -2.01 32.63
N ALA A 302 -6.73 -0.92 32.27
CA ALA A 302 -6.64 -0.29 30.96
C ALA A 302 -5.24 0.29 30.63
N LEU A 303 -4.38 0.48 31.63
CA LEU A 303 -2.98 0.90 31.43
C LEU A 303 -2.06 -0.26 31.06
N THR A 304 -2.42 -1.49 31.38
CA THR A 304 -1.64 -2.69 31.05
C THR A 304 -2.11 -3.35 29.77
N GLY A 305 -3.35 -3.09 29.35
CA GLY A 305 -3.96 -3.59 28.13
C GLY A 305 -5.37 -3.06 27.96
N SER A 306 -5.99 -3.30 26.80
CA SER A 306 -7.38 -2.93 26.58
C SER A 306 -8.33 -3.76 27.46
N VAL A 307 -9.32 -3.10 28.07
CA VAL A 307 -10.32 -3.73 28.94
C VAL A 307 -11.68 -3.66 28.28
N GLN A 308 -12.34 -4.79 28.16
CA GLN A 308 -13.70 -4.85 27.64
C GLN A 308 -14.68 -4.45 28.77
N LEU A 309 -15.44 -3.39 28.55
CA LEU A 309 -16.44 -2.89 29.51
C LEU A 309 -17.79 -3.59 29.33
N ASP A 310 -18.17 -3.82 28.09
CA ASP A 310 -19.35 -4.56 27.68
C ASP A 310 -19.12 -5.25 26.32
N ALA A 311 -20.13 -5.89 25.74
CA ALA A 311 -20.01 -6.64 24.50
C ALA A 311 -19.51 -5.80 23.30
N THR A 312 -19.70 -4.48 23.35
CA THR A 312 -19.47 -3.56 22.21
C THR A 312 -18.57 -2.38 22.56
N THR A 313 -18.09 -2.27 23.81
CA THR A 313 -17.27 -1.14 24.24
C THR A 313 -15.96 -1.60 24.85
N GLN A 314 -14.85 -1.08 24.33
CA GLN A 314 -13.51 -1.35 24.82
C GLN A 314 -12.89 -0.08 25.43
N LEU A 315 -12.24 -0.23 26.60
CA LEU A 315 -11.54 0.85 27.30
C LEU A 315 -10.03 0.75 27.02
N HIS A 316 -9.47 1.86 26.58
CA HIS A 316 -8.03 2.02 26.40
C HIS A 316 -7.49 3.06 27.37
N GLY A 317 -6.26 2.89 27.84
CA GLY A 317 -5.55 3.82 28.70
C GLY A 317 -4.13 4.09 28.24
N HIS A 318 -3.68 5.35 28.33
CA HIS A 318 -2.32 5.71 28.01
C HIS A 318 -1.75 6.72 29.01
N PRO A 319 -0.49 6.57 29.46
CA PRO A 319 0.14 7.51 30.37
C PRO A 319 0.46 8.83 29.66
N ILE A 320 0.18 9.95 30.33
CA ILE A 320 0.54 11.30 29.89
C ILE A 320 1.44 11.97 30.93
N ARG A 321 2.07 13.09 30.56
CA ARG A 321 3.13 13.73 31.40
C ARG A 321 2.74 13.98 32.86
N LYS A 322 1.45 14.23 33.16
CA LYS A 322 0.96 14.54 34.50
C LYS A 322 -0.14 13.61 35.02
N GLY A 323 -0.49 12.56 34.32
CA GLY A 323 -1.57 11.64 34.67
C GLY A 323 -1.80 10.61 33.60
N TYR A 324 -3.05 10.29 33.37
CA TYR A 324 -3.46 9.26 32.38
C TYR A 324 -4.62 9.78 31.54
N ILE A 325 -4.69 9.31 30.30
CA ILE A 325 -5.83 9.51 29.41
C ILE A 325 -6.47 8.16 29.13
N PHE A 326 -7.78 8.11 29.22
CA PHE A 326 -8.60 6.94 28.91
C PHE A 326 -9.64 7.31 27.87
N TRP A 327 -9.95 6.36 26.96
CA TRP A 327 -11.03 6.53 26.02
C TRP A 327 -11.76 5.22 25.82
N GLN A 328 -13.07 5.33 25.62
CA GLN A 328 -13.95 4.21 25.32
C GLN A 328 -14.16 4.17 23.80
N GLU A 329 -13.89 3.03 23.21
CA GLU A 329 -14.06 2.77 21.78
C GLU A 329 -15.27 1.88 21.59
N ASP A 330 -16.14 2.27 20.68
CA ASP A 330 -17.29 1.47 20.27
C ASP A 330 -16.84 0.47 19.18
N ILE A 331 -16.86 -0.81 19.53
CA ILE A 331 -16.44 -1.90 18.67
C ILE A 331 -17.63 -2.68 18.07
N THR A 332 -18.85 -2.12 18.10
CA THR A 332 -20.07 -2.78 17.59
C THR A 332 -19.90 -3.22 16.15
N GLU A 333 -19.40 -2.34 15.29
CA GLU A 333 -19.18 -2.64 13.87
C GLU A 333 -18.06 -3.70 13.70
N LEU A 334 -17.01 -3.63 14.52
CA LEU A 334 -15.93 -4.62 14.50
C LEU A 334 -16.41 -6.02 14.92
N VAL A 335 -17.23 -6.09 15.98
CA VAL A 335 -17.80 -7.37 16.44
C VAL A 335 -18.75 -7.95 15.40
N ALA A 336 -19.60 -7.13 14.77
CA ALA A 336 -20.47 -7.57 13.70
C ALA A 336 -19.69 -8.11 12.49
N LEU A 337 -18.62 -7.42 12.10
CA LEU A 337 -17.75 -7.83 10.99
C LEU A 337 -16.98 -9.13 11.32
N LEU A 338 -16.54 -9.30 12.56
CA LEU A 338 -15.88 -10.54 12.99
C LEU A 338 -16.84 -11.73 12.96
N GLU A 339 -18.11 -11.53 13.34
CA GLU A 339 -19.12 -12.59 13.26
C GLU A 339 -19.46 -12.93 11.80
N GLU A 340 -19.58 -11.96 10.92
CA GLU A 340 -19.77 -12.17 9.49
C GLU A 340 -18.58 -12.94 8.87
N LEU A 341 -17.35 -12.57 9.26
CA LEU A 341 -16.14 -13.28 8.85
C LEU A 341 -16.13 -14.74 9.33
N ARG A 342 -16.54 -14.99 10.58
CA ARG A 342 -16.63 -16.33 11.13
C ARG A 342 -17.63 -17.19 10.35
N LEU A 343 -18.82 -16.67 10.09
CA LEU A 343 -19.85 -17.36 9.30
C LEU A 343 -19.36 -17.65 7.87
N THR A 344 -18.74 -16.68 7.23
CA THR A 344 -18.18 -16.86 5.88
C THR A 344 -17.06 -17.89 5.85
N GLN A 345 -16.23 -17.95 6.91
CA GLN A 345 -15.17 -18.94 7.03
C GLN A 345 -15.75 -20.37 7.21
N GLU A 346 -16.81 -20.52 7.99
CA GLU A 346 -17.53 -21.80 8.15
C GLU A 346 -18.14 -22.24 6.81
N GLU A 347 -18.80 -21.34 6.10
CA GLU A 347 -19.37 -21.63 4.79
C GLU A 347 -18.31 -22.03 3.75
N LEU A 348 -17.17 -21.35 3.73
CA LEU A 348 -16.03 -21.70 2.88
C LEU A 348 -15.44 -23.07 3.24
N HIS A 349 -15.41 -23.44 4.52
CA HIS A 349 -14.94 -24.75 4.96
C HIS A 349 -15.88 -25.86 4.46
N ASP A 350 -17.19 -25.68 4.63
CA ASP A 350 -18.21 -26.63 4.16
C ASP A 350 -18.16 -26.83 2.64
N ILE A 351 -18.02 -25.71 1.89
CA ILE A 351 -17.85 -25.77 0.43
C ILE A 351 -16.53 -26.49 0.06
N GLY A 352 -15.46 -26.24 0.80
CA GLY A 352 -14.18 -26.92 0.62
C GLY A 352 -14.29 -28.44 0.77
N ASP A 353 -14.99 -28.90 1.78
CA ASP A 353 -15.23 -30.33 2.04
C ASP A 353 -16.07 -30.98 0.93
N ILE A 354 -17.11 -30.29 0.44
CA ILE A 354 -17.92 -30.74 -0.70
C ILE A 354 -17.06 -30.87 -1.95
N ILE A 355 -16.25 -29.85 -2.29
CA ILE A 355 -15.36 -29.89 -3.47
C ILE A 355 -14.35 -31.02 -3.35
N GLN A 356 -13.80 -31.27 -2.17
CA GLN A 356 -12.86 -32.36 -1.94
C GLN A 356 -13.53 -33.72 -2.15
N ALA A 357 -14.75 -33.91 -1.63
CA ALA A 357 -15.53 -35.12 -1.84
C ALA A 357 -15.88 -35.35 -3.31
N GLU A 358 -16.32 -34.31 -4.03
CA GLU A 358 -16.60 -34.37 -5.48
C GLU A 358 -15.36 -34.70 -6.28
N THR A 359 -14.21 -34.07 -5.97
CA THR A 359 -12.96 -34.34 -6.69
C THR A 359 -12.47 -35.77 -6.47
N ALA A 360 -12.60 -36.29 -5.24
CA ALA A 360 -12.29 -37.69 -4.94
C ALA A 360 -13.19 -38.66 -5.71
N GLN A 361 -14.50 -38.41 -5.72
CA GLN A 361 -15.46 -39.20 -6.48
C GLN A 361 -15.19 -39.16 -7.99
N LYS A 362 -14.92 -38.00 -8.52
CA LYS A 362 -14.59 -37.82 -9.94
C LYS A 362 -13.29 -38.53 -10.34
N ALA A 363 -12.26 -38.48 -9.45
CA ALA A 363 -11.03 -39.24 -9.65
C ALA A 363 -11.25 -40.74 -9.69
N GLN A 364 -12.10 -41.27 -8.79
CA GLN A 364 -12.47 -42.66 -8.75
C GLN A 364 -13.26 -43.07 -10.02
N TRP A 365 -14.21 -42.24 -10.43
CA TRP A 365 -14.99 -42.48 -11.64
C TRP A 365 -14.11 -42.49 -12.89
N LEU A 366 -13.17 -41.54 -13.01
CA LEU A 366 -12.21 -41.51 -14.12
C LEU A 366 -11.33 -42.77 -14.17
N LYS A 367 -10.89 -43.28 -12.99
CA LYS A 367 -10.10 -44.50 -12.92
C LYS A 367 -10.91 -45.72 -13.38
N LEU A 368 -12.17 -45.82 -12.95
CA LEU A 368 -13.06 -46.89 -13.39
C LEU A 368 -13.37 -46.82 -14.90
N SER A 369 -13.63 -45.60 -15.37
CA SER A 369 -13.88 -45.36 -16.82
C SER A 369 -12.69 -45.78 -17.68
N GLU A 370 -11.47 -45.44 -17.23
CA GLU A 370 -10.26 -45.82 -17.95
C GLU A 370 -10.01 -47.35 -17.92
N GLN A 371 -10.28 -47.99 -16.80
CA GLN A 371 -10.23 -49.46 -16.70
C GLN A 371 -11.23 -50.10 -17.65
N ASN A 372 -12.47 -49.66 -17.68
CA ASN A 372 -13.49 -50.19 -18.58
C ASN A 372 -13.08 -50.00 -20.05
N ARG A 373 -12.55 -48.83 -20.41
CA ARG A 373 -12.03 -48.55 -21.77
C ARG A 373 -10.97 -49.56 -22.22
N LEU A 374 -10.05 -49.89 -21.29
CA LEU A 374 -9.02 -50.92 -21.58
C LEU A 374 -9.60 -52.30 -21.71
N TYR A 375 -10.57 -52.69 -20.85
CA TYR A 375 -11.25 -53.99 -20.97
C TYR A 375 -12.04 -54.11 -22.27
N ASP A 376 -12.80 -53.08 -22.66
CA ASP A 376 -13.54 -53.07 -23.94
C ASP A 376 -12.59 -53.21 -25.14
N LYS A 377 -11.42 -52.55 -25.07
CA LYS A 377 -10.39 -52.68 -26.10
C LYS A 377 -9.84 -54.10 -26.18
N ILE A 378 -9.55 -54.75 -25.03
CA ILE A 378 -9.08 -56.13 -24.96
C ILE A 378 -10.14 -57.07 -25.52
N GLU A 379 -11.39 -56.94 -25.09
CA GLU A 379 -12.50 -57.75 -25.54
C GLU A 379 -12.66 -57.68 -27.07
N THR A 380 -12.64 -56.46 -27.63
CA THR A 380 -12.77 -56.24 -29.07
C THR A 380 -11.66 -56.91 -29.85
N VAL A 381 -10.41 -56.80 -29.38
CA VAL A 381 -9.23 -57.35 -30.08
C VAL A 381 -9.14 -58.86 -30.00
N THR A 382 -9.63 -59.46 -28.91
CA THR A 382 -9.52 -60.92 -28.67
C THR A 382 -10.81 -61.70 -28.95
N ALA A 383 -11.90 -61.01 -29.32
CA ALA A 383 -13.23 -61.60 -29.53
C ALA A 383 -13.24 -62.80 -30.46
N ARG A 384 -12.50 -62.74 -31.59
CA ARG A 384 -12.42 -63.82 -32.58
C ARG A 384 -11.78 -65.07 -32.00
N GLN A 385 -10.69 -64.94 -31.26
CA GLN A 385 -9.99 -66.07 -30.64
C GLN A 385 -10.79 -66.69 -29.49
N LEU A 386 -11.48 -65.85 -28.71
CA LEU A 386 -12.40 -66.32 -27.69
C LEU A 386 -13.55 -67.16 -28.28
N ALA A 387 -14.13 -66.70 -29.41
CA ALA A 387 -15.16 -67.47 -30.11
C ALA A 387 -14.62 -68.82 -30.59
N ARG A 388 -13.41 -68.86 -31.15
CA ARG A 388 -12.78 -70.13 -31.54
C ARG A 388 -12.49 -71.05 -30.37
N ILE A 389 -12.02 -70.57 -29.25
CA ILE A 389 -11.86 -71.40 -28.04
C ILE A 389 -13.20 -71.96 -27.60
N GLN A 390 -14.28 -71.21 -27.70
CA GLN A 390 -15.62 -71.71 -27.37
C GLN A 390 -16.03 -72.86 -28.32
N GLU A 391 -15.75 -72.72 -29.65
CA GLU A 391 -15.99 -73.76 -30.62
C GLU A 391 -15.21 -75.06 -30.29
N TYR A 392 -13.91 -74.91 -29.98
CA TYR A 392 -13.07 -76.04 -29.57
C TYR A 392 -13.53 -76.68 -28.25
N LEU A 393 -14.00 -75.93 -27.30
CA LEU A 393 -14.55 -76.45 -26.06
C LEU A 393 -15.86 -77.20 -26.27
N ILE A 394 -16.69 -76.76 -27.22
CA ILE A 394 -17.92 -77.47 -27.59
C ILE A 394 -17.54 -78.81 -28.29
N ALA A 395 -16.59 -78.78 -29.26
CA ALA A 395 -16.10 -79.96 -29.92
C ALA A 395 -15.44 -80.96 -28.94
N LEU A 396 -14.68 -80.46 -27.96
CA LEU A 396 -14.04 -81.25 -26.92
C LEU A 396 -15.06 -82.01 -26.07
N ARG A 397 -16.22 -81.42 -25.78
CA ARG A 397 -17.31 -82.05 -25.05
C ARG A 397 -18.04 -83.13 -25.87
N ALA A 398 -17.97 -83.09 -27.19
CA ALA A 398 -18.67 -83.99 -28.08
C ALA A 398 -17.78 -85.16 -28.59
N THR A 399 -16.51 -85.25 -28.18
CA THR A 399 -15.52 -86.21 -28.72
C THR A 399 -15.01 -87.12 -27.59
N ASP A 400 -15.04 -88.44 -27.77
CA ASP A 400 -14.46 -89.44 -26.86
C ASP A 400 -13.08 -89.97 -27.36
N ASP A 401 -12.61 -89.47 -28.56
CA ASP A 401 -11.34 -89.90 -29.11
C ASP A 401 -10.16 -89.13 -28.48
N VAL A 402 -9.19 -89.86 -27.93
CA VAL A 402 -8.06 -89.33 -27.16
C VAL A 402 -7.14 -88.46 -27.99
N ASP A 403 -6.91 -88.84 -29.27
CA ASP A 403 -5.99 -88.08 -30.17
C ASP A 403 -6.63 -86.75 -30.62
N THR A 404 -7.93 -86.76 -30.89
CA THR A 404 -8.69 -85.58 -31.19
C THR A 404 -8.80 -84.66 -29.99
N THR A 405 -9.04 -85.18 -28.83
CA THR A 405 -9.04 -84.45 -27.52
C THR A 405 -7.69 -83.77 -27.33
N ARG A 406 -6.59 -84.47 -27.51
CA ARG A 406 -5.24 -83.92 -27.34
C ARG A 406 -4.96 -82.79 -28.34
N ARG A 407 -5.38 -82.90 -29.59
CA ARG A 407 -5.26 -81.81 -30.58
C ARG A 407 -6.06 -80.59 -30.25
N LEU A 408 -7.33 -80.77 -29.86
CA LEU A 408 -8.18 -79.62 -29.48
C LEU A 408 -7.62 -78.88 -28.24
N LEU A 409 -7.12 -79.64 -27.25
CA LEU A 409 -6.47 -79.02 -26.08
C LEU A 409 -5.21 -78.22 -26.44
N LYS A 410 -4.37 -78.74 -27.36
CA LYS A 410 -3.21 -78.02 -27.86
C LYS A 410 -3.62 -76.70 -28.54
N HIS A 411 -4.66 -76.70 -29.35
CA HIS A 411 -5.19 -75.51 -30.00
C HIS A 411 -5.71 -74.48 -29.01
N ILE A 412 -6.42 -74.92 -27.95
CA ILE A 412 -6.92 -74.05 -26.89
C ILE A 412 -5.78 -73.42 -26.11
N VAL A 413 -4.68 -74.15 -25.81
CA VAL A 413 -3.50 -73.62 -25.12
C VAL A 413 -2.80 -72.55 -25.95
N ILE A 414 -2.63 -72.78 -27.26
CA ILE A 414 -1.98 -71.85 -28.16
C ILE A 414 -2.80 -70.54 -28.24
N LEU A 415 -4.11 -70.62 -28.51
CA LEU A 415 -4.99 -69.48 -28.57
C LEU A 415 -5.10 -68.76 -27.22
N GLY A 416 -5.11 -69.49 -26.12
CA GLY A 416 -5.12 -68.92 -24.75
C GLY A 416 -3.84 -68.11 -24.45
N THR A 417 -2.69 -68.64 -24.92
CA THR A 417 -1.41 -67.93 -24.80
C THR A 417 -1.41 -66.64 -25.61
N TYR A 418 -1.92 -66.67 -26.85
CA TYR A 418 -2.09 -65.51 -27.68
C TYR A 418 -2.97 -64.45 -27.00
N ILE A 419 -4.16 -64.81 -26.54
CA ILE A 419 -5.08 -63.89 -25.86
C ILE A 419 -4.38 -63.20 -24.66
N LYS A 420 -3.69 -63.98 -23.84
CA LYS A 420 -2.94 -63.47 -22.69
C LYS A 420 -1.88 -62.45 -23.12
N ARG A 421 -1.07 -62.77 -24.12
CA ARG A 421 0.02 -61.91 -24.56
C ARG A 421 -0.48 -60.72 -25.35
N ARG A 422 -1.50 -60.89 -26.17
CA ARG A 422 -2.14 -59.79 -26.87
C ARG A 422 -2.78 -58.78 -25.94
N SER A 423 -3.40 -59.25 -24.87
CA SER A 423 -3.93 -58.41 -23.80
C SER A 423 -2.83 -57.63 -23.07
N ASN A 424 -1.68 -58.27 -22.78
CA ASN A 424 -0.53 -57.58 -22.18
C ASN A 424 0.02 -56.50 -23.10
N LEU A 425 0.14 -56.78 -24.41
CA LEU A 425 0.56 -55.80 -25.40
C LEU A 425 -0.41 -54.60 -25.45
N VAL A 426 -1.73 -54.79 -25.31
CA VAL A 426 -2.69 -53.69 -25.23
C VAL A 426 -2.37 -52.77 -24.06
N PHE A 427 -2.05 -53.34 -22.88
CA PHE A 427 -1.68 -52.51 -21.71
C PHE A 427 -0.36 -51.77 -21.92
N VAL A 428 0.68 -52.44 -22.46
CA VAL A 428 2.00 -51.81 -22.68
C VAL A 428 1.94 -50.74 -23.77
N CYS A 429 1.19 -51.01 -24.84
CA CYS A 429 1.05 -50.12 -25.99
C CYS A 429 0.08 -48.95 -25.74
N ASP A 430 -0.74 -49.00 -24.67
CA ASP A 430 -1.71 -47.93 -24.40
C ASP A 430 -1.00 -46.66 -23.98
N LYS A 431 -1.16 -45.58 -24.73
CA LYS A 431 -0.53 -44.26 -24.48
C LYS A 431 1.02 -44.22 -24.60
N ALA A 432 1.67 -45.27 -25.08
CA ALA A 432 3.10 -45.25 -25.38
C ALA A 432 3.35 -44.73 -26.79
N GLU A 433 4.33 -43.86 -26.98
CA GLU A 433 4.79 -43.42 -28.30
C GLU A 433 5.67 -44.51 -28.95
N ASP A 434 6.58 -45.10 -28.17
CA ASP A 434 7.45 -46.21 -28.53
C ASP A 434 7.54 -47.21 -27.37
N ILE A 435 7.68 -48.48 -27.67
CA ILE A 435 7.92 -49.56 -26.70
C ILE A 435 9.28 -50.23 -26.97
N ASP A 436 9.81 -50.86 -25.92
CA ASP A 436 11.01 -51.66 -26.05
C ASP A 436 10.68 -53.00 -26.73
N THR A 437 11.53 -53.44 -27.70
CA THR A 437 11.40 -54.74 -28.36
C THR A 437 11.38 -55.94 -27.41
N THR A 438 11.83 -55.74 -26.16
CA THR A 438 11.80 -56.77 -25.11
C THR A 438 10.38 -57.26 -24.83
N GLU A 439 9.36 -56.38 -24.88
CA GLU A 439 7.97 -56.75 -24.62
C GLU A 439 7.39 -57.64 -25.77
N LEU A 440 7.71 -57.26 -27.03
CA LEU A 440 7.36 -58.07 -28.20
C LEU A 440 8.09 -59.39 -28.15
N ARG A 441 9.39 -59.42 -27.81
CA ARG A 441 10.21 -60.61 -27.66
C ARG A 441 9.62 -61.57 -26.62
N LEU A 442 9.27 -61.05 -25.43
CA LEU A 442 8.63 -61.88 -24.40
C LEU A 442 7.32 -62.51 -24.90
N SER A 443 6.50 -61.75 -25.60
CA SER A 443 5.22 -62.23 -26.15
C SER A 443 5.44 -63.34 -27.20
N LEU A 444 6.38 -63.17 -28.11
CA LEU A 444 6.73 -64.13 -29.14
C LEU A 444 7.37 -65.41 -28.54
N PHE A 445 8.30 -65.26 -27.56
CA PHE A 445 8.95 -66.41 -26.93
C PHE A 445 7.97 -67.28 -26.12
N GLU A 446 7.03 -66.67 -25.40
CA GLU A 446 6.01 -67.46 -24.67
C GLU A 446 5.06 -68.17 -25.64
N SER A 447 4.68 -67.53 -26.77
CA SER A 447 3.88 -68.19 -27.79
C SER A 447 4.67 -69.32 -28.47
N ALA A 448 5.96 -69.14 -28.73
CA ALA A 448 6.84 -70.17 -29.23
C ALA A 448 6.97 -71.35 -28.26
N GLU A 449 7.03 -71.09 -26.96
CA GLU A 449 7.07 -72.16 -25.94
C GLU A 449 5.77 -72.96 -25.90
N SER A 450 4.61 -72.34 -26.11
CA SER A 450 3.32 -73.04 -26.21
C SER A 450 3.25 -73.96 -27.45
N LEU A 451 3.90 -73.53 -28.57
CA LEU A 451 4.03 -74.38 -29.77
C LEU A 451 4.96 -75.60 -29.52
N ARG A 452 6.09 -75.39 -28.82
CA ARG A 452 7.04 -76.47 -28.47
C ARG A 452 6.37 -77.51 -27.57
N LEU A 453 5.53 -77.04 -26.58
CA LEU A 453 4.75 -77.95 -25.74
C LEU A 453 3.70 -78.76 -26.55
N SER A 454 3.40 -78.30 -27.78
CA SER A 454 2.51 -78.95 -28.72
C SER A 454 3.22 -79.85 -29.74
N ASP A 455 4.52 -80.19 -29.56
CA ASP A 455 5.39 -80.96 -30.36
C ASP A 455 5.76 -80.29 -31.75
N ILE A 456 5.60 -79.00 -31.84
CA ILE A 456 5.99 -78.21 -33.01
C ILE A 456 7.37 -77.57 -32.80
N ARG A 457 8.31 -77.75 -33.66
CA ARG A 457 9.63 -77.10 -33.61
C ARG A 457 9.53 -75.63 -33.96
N CYS A 458 9.74 -74.77 -33.00
CA CYS A 458 9.63 -73.35 -33.17
C CYS A 458 10.91 -72.62 -32.74
N ALA A 459 11.42 -71.74 -33.58
CA ALA A 459 12.51 -70.80 -33.27
C ALA A 459 12.07 -69.37 -33.54
N VAL A 460 12.40 -68.46 -32.61
CA VAL A 460 12.10 -67.04 -32.73
C VAL A 460 13.41 -66.24 -32.65
N GLN A 461 13.65 -65.38 -33.60
CA GLN A 461 14.77 -64.47 -33.64
C GLN A 461 14.24 -63.04 -33.74
N ILE A 462 14.66 -62.16 -32.85
CA ILE A 462 14.32 -60.75 -32.86
C ILE A 462 15.56 -59.92 -32.54
N ALA A 463 15.73 -58.77 -33.20
CA ALA A 463 16.83 -57.86 -32.92
C ALA A 463 16.82 -57.39 -31.45
N ASP A 464 18.00 -57.44 -30.82
CA ASP A 464 18.14 -57.04 -29.41
C ASP A 464 18.09 -55.52 -29.25
N THR A 465 17.33 -55.07 -28.21
CA THR A 465 17.28 -53.71 -27.67
C THR A 465 17.15 -52.58 -28.69
N ALA A 466 16.05 -52.56 -29.41
CA ALA A 466 15.63 -51.43 -30.24
C ALA A 466 14.25 -50.92 -29.81
N LYS A 467 13.89 -49.73 -30.23
CA LYS A 467 12.53 -49.21 -30.06
C LYS A 467 11.67 -49.58 -31.22
N ILE A 468 10.41 -49.92 -30.96
CA ILE A 468 9.40 -50.26 -31.93
C ILE A 468 8.11 -49.48 -31.66
N SER A 469 7.45 -49.02 -32.73
CA SER A 469 6.15 -48.38 -32.55
C SER A 469 5.11 -49.40 -32.05
N PRO A 470 4.17 -48.98 -31.15
CA PRO A 470 3.10 -49.87 -30.69
C PRO A 470 2.32 -50.54 -31.83
N ALA A 471 2.05 -49.80 -32.88
CA ALA A 471 1.33 -50.32 -34.07
C ALA A 471 2.13 -51.43 -34.79
N SER A 472 3.43 -51.25 -34.97
CA SER A 472 4.30 -52.26 -35.61
C SER A 472 4.46 -53.50 -34.73
N ALA A 473 4.61 -53.33 -33.41
CA ALA A 473 4.72 -54.43 -32.47
C ALA A 473 3.46 -55.32 -32.47
N VAL A 474 2.31 -54.68 -32.42
CA VAL A 474 1.00 -55.35 -32.50
C VAL A 474 0.82 -56.05 -33.84
N ALA A 475 1.11 -55.36 -34.95
CA ALA A 475 0.96 -55.93 -36.29
C ALA A 475 1.86 -57.18 -36.49
N ILE A 476 3.11 -57.15 -36.02
CA ILE A 476 4.04 -58.27 -36.07
C ILE A 476 3.51 -59.43 -35.21
N TYR A 477 3.00 -59.16 -34.02
CA TYR A 477 2.48 -60.21 -33.15
C TYR A 477 1.17 -60.83 -33.70
N ASP A 478 0.26 -60.01 -34.22
CA ASP A 478 -0.98 -60.44 -34.86
C ASP A 478 -0.69 -61.23 -36.17
N ALA A 479 0.34 -60.87 -36.94
CA ALA A 479 0.80 -61.59 -38.08
C ALA A 479 1.38 -62.99 -37.74
N PHE A 480 2.17 -63.08 -36.68
CA PHE A 480 2.68 -64.32 -36.14
C PHE A 480 1.53 -65.29 -35.79
N GLU A 481 0.51 -64.82 -35.10
CA GLU A 481 -0.65 -65.62 -34.73
C GLU A 481 -1.45 -66.06 -35.98
N ALA A 482 -1.66 -65.15 -36.94
CA ALA A 482 -2.39 -65.49 -38.16
C ALA A 482 -1.69 -66.56 -38.95
N ILE A 483 -0.34 -66.56 -39.02
CA ILE A 483 0.44 -67.63 -39.66
C ILE A 483 0.22 -68.96 -38.90
N ILE A 484 0.31 -68.94 -37.54
CA ILE A 484 0.10 -70.15 -36.77
C ILE A 484 -1.34 -70.65 -36.92
N GLU A 485 -2.37 -69.83 -36.80
CA GLU A 485 -3.76 -70.22 -37.01
C GLU A 485 -4.01 -70.90 -38.36
N ALA A 486 -3.39 -70.39 -39.42
CA ALA A 486 -3.58 -70.91 -40.80
C ALA A 486 -2.84 -72.19 -41.03
N THR A 487 -1.70 -72.44 -40.39
CA THR A 487 -0.81 -73.59 -40.68
C THR A 487 -0.92 -74.66 -39.56
N LEU A 488 -1.58 -74.42 -38.44
CA LEU A 488 -1.63 -75.29 -37.27
C LEU A 488 -2.07 -76.75 -37.54
N PRO A 489 -3.00 -77.05 -38.43
CA PRO A 489 -3.40 -78.41 -38.67
C PRO A 489 -2.28 -79.35 -39.23
N GLY A 490 -1.29 -78.78 -39.86
CA GLY A 490 -0.17 -79.52 -40.46
C GLY A 490 1.22 -79.00 -40.11
N LEU A 491 1.31 -78.07 -39.13
CA LEU A 491 2.52 -77.38 -38.73
C LEU A 491 3.52 -78.32 -38.07
N GLN A 492 4.72 -78.44 -38.66
CA GLN A 492 5.82 -79.26 -38.12
C GLN A 492 6.96 -78.36 -37.57
N GLU A 493 7.31 -77.35 -38.36
CA GLU A 493 8.43 -76.48 -38.00
C GLU A 493 8.15 -75.03 -38.43
N ILE A 494 8.52 -74.08 -37.58
CA ILE A 494 8.38 -72.65 -37.84
C ILE A 494 9.60 -71.91 -37.34
N LEU A 495 10.20 -71.10 -38.22
CA LEU A 495 11.25 -70.11 -37.86
C LEU A 495 10.70 -68.71 -38.12
N PHE A 496 10.63 -67.94 -37.05
CA PHE A 496 10.12 -66.59 -37.07
C PHE A 496 11.25 -65.58 -36.80
N CYS A 497 11.40 -64.60 -37.65
CA CYS A 497 12.40 -63.55 -37.55
C CYS A 497 11.73 -62.19 -37.65
N ALA A 498 11.90 -61.37 -36.64
CA ALA A 498 11.53 -59.96 -36.68
C ALA A 498 12.79 -59.09 -36.73
N GLU A 499 12.90 -58.28 -37.80
CA GLU A 499 14.08 -57.45 -38.07
C GLU A 499 13.71 -56.01 -38.42
N HIS A 500 14.63 -55.11 -38.14
CA HIS A 500 14.51 -53.70 -38.52
C HIS A 500 15.28 -53.50 -39.83
N THR A 501 14.59 -53.10 -40.90
CA THR A 501 15.17 -52.83 -42.22
C THR A 501 15.06 -51.34 -42.55
N ALA A 502 15.57 -50.96 -43.74
CA ALA A 502 15.42 -49.59 -44.26
C ALA A 502 13.93 -49.18 -44.47
N GLN A 503 13.01 -50.15 -44.50
CA GLN A 503 11.57 -49.96 -44.69
C GLN A 503 10.79 -50.01 -43.36
N GLY A 504 11.50 -50.03 -42.22
CA GLY A 504 10.92 -50.16 -40.88
C GLY A 504 11.02 -51.58 -40.34
N TRP A 505 10.25 -51.84 -39.25
CA TRP A 505 10.17 -53.17 -38.67
C TRP A 505 9.38 -54.14 -39.56
N GLY A 506 9.96 -55.31 -39.82
CA GLY A 506 9.36 -56.36 -40.66
C GLY A 506 9.41 -57.73 -40.01
N LEU A 507 8.63 -58.61 -40.55
CA LEU A 507 8.51 -60.01 -40.18
C LEU A 507 8.93 -60.89 -41.38
N ARG A 508 9.80 -61.89 -41.12
CA ARG A 508 10.01 -63.03 -42.03
C ARG A 508 9.78 -64.34 -41.28
N CYS A 509 9.03 -65.19 -41.84
CA CYS A 509 8.71 -66.49 -41.25
C CYS A 509 8.85 -67.61 -42.33
N SER A 510 9.59 -68.65 -41.98
CA SER A 510 9.62 -69.89 -42.78
C SER A 510 8.86 -70.98 -42.04
N VAL A 511 7.99 -71.70 -42.76
CA VAL A 511 7.08 -72.69 -42.16
C VAL A 511 7.15 -73.98 -42.99
N GLN A 512 7.33 -75.10 -42.27
CA GLN A 512 7.20 -76.41 -42.82
C GLN A 512 5.83 -77.01 -42.39
N CYS A 513 4.97 -77.21 -43.33
CA CYS A 513 3.58 -77.63 -43.09
C CYS A 513 3.13 -78.65 -44.12
N THR A 514 2.40 -79.66 -43.72
CA THR A 514 1.86 -80.71 -44.66
C THR A 514 0.71 -80.19 -45.52
N ASP A 515 -0.11 -79.26 -44.95
CA ASP A 515 -1.25 -78.65 -45.65
C ASP A 515 -1.02 -77.15 -45.79
N ALA A 516 -0.65 -76.70 -46.97
CA ALA A 516 -0.34 -75.28 -47.20
C ALA A 516 -1.63 -74.47 -47.38
N PRO A 517 -1.86 -73.37 -46.65
CA PRO A 517 -2.98 -72.51 -46.92
C PRO A 517 -2.82 -71.72 -48.24
N ALA A 518 -3.90 -71.61 -49.01
CA ALA A 518 -3.89 -70.90 -50.29
C ALA A 518 -3.76 -69.38 -50.15
N ALA A 519 -4.16 -68.82 -48.99
CA ALA A 519 -4.04 -67.42 -48.64
C ALA A 519 -4.26 -67.25 -47.08
N LEU A 520 -3.67 -66.20 -46.50
CA LEU A 520 -3.94 -65.82 -45.07
C LEU A 520 -5.10 -64.84 -45.05
N PRO A 521 -6.24 -65.19 -44.47
CA PRO A 521 -7.35 -64.29 -44.33
C PRO A 521 -7.03 -63.20 -43.28
N GLY A 522 -7.08 -61.92 -43.67
CA GLY A 522 -6.96 -60.80 -42.79
C GLY A 522 -5.63 -60.00 -42.75
N LEU A 523 -4.64 -60.44 -43.60
CA LEU A 523 -3.34 -59.74 -43.71
C LEU A 523 -2.98 -59.47 -45.16
N PRO A 524 -3.58 -58.45 -45.78
CA PRO A 524 -3.37 -58.18 -47.23
C PRO A 524 -1.95 -57.72 -47.57
N GLN A 525 -1.13 -57.37 -46.64
CA GLN A 525 0.26 -56.92 -46.82
C GLN A 525 1.28 -58.05 -46.69
N MET A 526 0.85 -59.27 -46.43
CA MET A 526 1.74 -60.42 -46.30
C MET A 526 1.96 -61.08 -47.64
N GLN A 527 3.24 -61.20 -48.01
CA GLN A 527 3.68 -61.94 -49.22
C GLN A 527 3.95 -63.40 -48.87
N LEU A 528 3.42 -64.29 -49.61
CA LEU A 528 3.64 -65.75 -49.47
C LEU A 528 4.40 -66.26 -50.66
N GLU A 529 5.57 -66.83 -50.41
CA GLU A 529 6.38 -67.52 -51.41
C GLU A 529 6.52 -69.01 -51.05
N ARG A 530 6.55 -69.91 -52.04
CA ARG A 530 6.74 -71.37 -51.83
C ARG A 530 7.97 -71.83 -52.59
N ASP A 531 8.88 -72.50 -51.86
CA ASP A 531 10.08 -73.06 -52.41
C ASP A 531 9.83 -74.46 -53.07
N GLU A 532 10.76 -74.89 -53.84
CA GLU A 532 10.73 -76.22 -54.52
C GLU A 532 10.69 -77.37 -53.50
N ASP A 533 11.26 -77.19 -52.34
CA ASP A 533 11.26 -78.15 -51.21
C ASP A 533 9.96 -78.11 -50.36
N GLY A 534 8.97 -77.31 -50.73
CA GLY A 534 7.69 -77.20 -50.07
C GLY A 534 7.65 -76.28 -48.80
N LEU A 535 8.73 -75.55 -48.51
CA LEU A 535 8.78 -74.58 -47.48
C LEU A 535 7.99 -73.34 -47.88
N LEU A 536 7.23 -72.81 -46.92
CA LEU A 536 6.43 -71.54 -47.05
C LEU A 536 7.18 -70.42 -46.43
N TYR A 537 7.39 -69.33 -47.19
CA TYR A 537 7.99 -68.10 -46.72
C TYR A 537 6.95 -66.99 -46.63
N PHE A 538 6.75 -66.44 -45.43
CA PHE A 538 5.86 -65.31 -45.20
C PHE A 538 6.73 -64.08 -44.93
N THR A 539 6.47 -63.00 -45.64
CA THR A 539 7.16 -61.70 -45.42
C THR A 539 6.14 -60.59 -45.32
N MET A 540 6.28 -59.75 -44.28
CA MET A 540 5.44 -58.60 -44.06
C MET A 540 6.25 -57.43 -43.53
N PHE A 541 6.01 -56.25 -44.08
CA PHE A 541 6.50 -54.98 -43.57
C PHE A 541 5.27 -54.09 -43.21
N PRO A 542 4.91 -53.95 -41.93
CA PRO A 542 3.80 -53.11 -41.58
C PRO A 542 4.14 -51.64 -41.90
N ALA A 543 3.22 -50.95 -42.54
CA ALA A 543 3.39 -49.53 -42.84
C ALA A 543 3.52 -48.72 -41.53
N GLU A 544 4.56 -47.92 -41.40
CA GLU A 544 4.68 -46.96 -40.31
C GLU A 544 3.57 -45.91 -40.45
N GLY A 545 2.58 -45.91 -39.56
CA GLY A 545 1.58 -44.85 -39.47
C GLY A 545 0.13 -45.21 -39.77
N GLY A 546 -0.25 -46.47 -39.86
CA GLY A 546 -1.65 -46.89 -39.87
C GLY A 546 -2.27 -46.79 -38.47
N SER A 547 -3.14 -45.81 -38.22
CA SER A 547 -3.97 -45.74 -37.01
C SER A 547 -4.82 -47.02 -36.89
N LEU A 548 -4.63 -47.79 -35.82
CA LEU A 548 -5.53 -48.82 -35.34
C LEU A 548 -6.82 -48.22 -34.82
#